data_1880d1bee4a56fbbcc58759c8b1ef0dd
#
_entry.id   1880d1bee4a56fbbcc58759c8b1ef0dd
#
_cell.length_a   1.000
_cell.length_b   1.000
_cell.length_c   1.000
_cell.angle_alpha   90.00
_cell.angle_beta   90.00
_cell.angle_gamma   90.00
#
_symmetry.space_group_name_H-M   'P 1'
#
loop_
_entity.id
_entity.type
_entity.pdbx_description
1 polymer ?
#
loop_
_entity_poly.entity_id
_entity_poly.type
_entity_poly.pdbx_seq_one_letter_code
_entity_poly.pdbx_strand_id
1 'polypeptide(L)'
;MEEAQARHTYHCEWAGSQVTRTDTMAVRVLVSDTPALTWKMAFRPDDDPRLLRQDGIFGFDTDGATGCFADAGAWEPLLELFERGLVQGDPDLDPDEYEDINHNDSMYLLRTRDRTSGGELVAFATTGDGTYPVWVGRSEAGEVVGVVVLVERMLELLPESGLTAVA
;
A
#
# COMPACT_ATOMS: atom_id res chain seq x y z
N MET A 1 1.07 12.77 5.12
CA MET A 1 0.24 11.63 4.64
C MET A 1 -0.07 10.74 5.84
N GLU A 2 -1.32 10.37 6.08
CA GLU A 2 -1.67 9.42 7.14
C GLU A 2 -1.91 8.04 6.53
N GLU A 3 -1.22 7.02 7.03
CA GLU A 3 -1.31 5.65 6.56
C GLU A 3 -1.77 4.72 7.69
N ALA A 4 -2.45 3.66 7.30
CA ALA A 4 -2.87 2.59 8.20
C ALA A 4 -2.72 1.24 7.53
N GLN A 5 -2.27 0.24 8.30
CA GLN A 5 -2.19 -1.16 7.87
C GLN A 5 -3.25 -1.99 8.58
N ALA A 6 -3.95 -2.80 7.80
CA ALA A 6 -4.72 -3.90 8.34
C ALA A 6 -3.86 -5.18 8.32
N ARG A 7 -3.88 -5.93 9.42
CA ARG A 7 -3.00 -7.09 9.65
C ARG A 7 -3.81 -8.31 10.04
N HIS A 8 -3.36 -9.47 9.60
CA HIS A 8 -3.90 -10.77 10.02
C HIS A 8 -2.81 -11.61 10.69
N THR A 9 -3.07 -12.07 11.91
CA THR A 9 -2.16 -12.95 12.64
C THR A 9 -2.75 -14.35 12.68
N TYR A 10 -1.95 -15.34 12.28
CA TYR A 10 -2.35 -16.74 12.25
C TYR A 10 -1.21 -17.67 12.71
N HIS A 11 -1.56 -18.90 13.02
CA HIS A 11 -0.60 -19.94 13.36
C HIS A 11 -0.44 -20.90 12.18
N CYS A 12 0.78 -21.19 11.81
CA CYS A 12 1.08 -22.16 10.76
C CYS A 12 2.26 -23.03 11.15
N GLU A 13 2.43 -24.15 10.45
CA GLU A 13 3.60 -24.99 10.59
C GLU A 13 4.66 -24.61 9.56
N TRP A 14 5.88 -24.36 10.02
CA TRP A 14 7.02 -24.06 9.18
C TRP A 14 8.22 -24.88 9.64
N ALA A 15 8.82 -25.65 8.72
CA ALA A 15 9.96 -26.52 8.99
C ALA A 15 9.77 -27.45 10.21
N GLY A 16 8.55 -27.95 10.41
CA GLY A 16 8.21 -28.85 11.53
C GLY A 16 7.99 -28.15 12.88
N SER A 17 7.91 -26.83 12.91
CA SER A 17 7.62 -26.05 14.11
C SER A 17 6.37 -25.20 13.93
N GLN A 18 5.60 -25.05 15.02
CA GLN A 18 4.48 -24.10 15.04
C GLN A 18 5.03 -22.68 15.15
N VAL A 19 4.67 -21.85 14.20
CA VAL A 19 5.07 -20.43 14.17
C VAL A 19 3.83 -19.54 14.09
N THR A 20 3.95 -18.37 14.67
CA THR A 20 2.94 -17.31 14.52
C THR A 20 3.41 -16.35 13.43
N ARG A 21 2.58 -16.14 12.42
CA ARG A 21 2.85 -15.17 11.36
C ARG A 21 1.80 -14.06 11.41
N THR A 22 2.23 -12.89 11.00
CA THR A 22 1.35 -11.73 10.82
C THR A 22 1.63 -11.14 9.46
N ASP A 23 0.62 -11.10 8.60
CA ASP A 23 0.74 -10.58 7.25
C ASP A 23 -0.02 -9.25 7.10
N THR A 24 0.49 -8.37 6.25
CA THR A 24 -0.22 -7.17 5.84
C THR A 24 -1.35 -7.58 4.90
N MET A 25 -2.57 -7.18 5.23
CA MET A 25 -3.77 -7.52 4.45
C MET A 25 -4.19 -6.38 3.53
N ALA A 26 -4.09 -5.16 4.02
CA ALA A 26 -4.37 -3.94 3.26
C ALA A 26 -3.55 -2.78 3.81
N VAL A 27 -3.22 -1.86 2.93
CA VAL A 27 -2.58 -0.57 3.30
C VAL A 27 -3.44 0.56 2.77
N ARG A 28 -3.73 1.54 3.63
CA ARG A 28 -4.53 2.72 3.29
C ARG A 28 -3.72 3.98 3.48
N VAL A 29 -3.84 4.89 2.53
CA VAL A 29 -3.44 6.29 2.64
C VAL A 29 -4.68 7.15 2.72
N LEU A 30 -4.76 8.03 3.72
CA LEU A 30 -5.75 9.09 3.81
C LEU A 30 -5.22 10.34 3.14
N VAL A 31 -5.99 10.84 2.17
CA VAL A 31 -5.71 12.10 1.45
C VAL A 31 -6.40 13.27 2.17
N SER A 32 -7.54 13.02 2.79
CA SER A 32 -8.26 13.97 3.63
C SER A 32 -9.07 13.26 4.70
N ASP A 33 -9.47 14.00 5.74
CA ASP A 33 -10.35 13.50 6.82
C ASP A 33 -11.82 13.36 6.40
N THR A 34 -12.15 13.76 5.18
CA THR A 34 -13.51 13.66 4.66
C THR A 34 -13.87 12.19 4.44
N PRO A 35 -15.02 11.70 4.93
CA PRO A 35 -15.43 10.32 4.71
C PRO A 35 -15.58 9.98 3.23
N ALA A 36 -15.11 8.80 2.83
CA ALA A 36 -15.38 8.27 1.51
C ALA A 36 -16.86 7.83 1.42
N LEU A 37 -17.57 8.32 0.42
CA LEU A 37 -18.92 7.88 0.10
C LEU A 37 -18.92 6.65 -0.81
N THR A 38 -17.94 6.58 -1.72
CA THR A 38 -17.83 5.48 -2.69
C THR A 38 -16.39 5.01 -2.79
N TRP A 39 -16.22 3.71 -3.04
CA TRP A 39 -14.94 3.11 -3.37
C TRP A 39 -15.01 2.50 -4.76
N LYS A 40 -14.02 2.77 -5.60
CA LYS A 40 -13.93 2.21 -6.94
C LYS A 40 -12.53 1.69 -7.18
N MET A 41 -12.44 0.53 -7.82
CA MET A 41 -11.17 0.00 -8.27
C MET A 41 -10.52 0.96 -9.25
N ALA A 42 -9.22 1.21 -9.08
CA ALA A 42 -8.43 1.97 -10.03
C ALA A 42 -8.04 1.09 -11.22
N PHE A 43 -8.13 1.65 -12.41
CA PHE A 43 -7.69 1.04 -13.65
C PHE A 43 -6.65 1.92 -14.32
N ARG A 44 -5.66 1.32 -14.95
CA ARG A 44 -4.76 2.01 -15.87
C ARG A 44 -5.51 2.36 -17.15
N PRO A 45 -5.03 3.33 -17.94
CA PRO A 45 -5.69 3.72 -19.20
C PRO A 45 -5.90 2.57 -20.19
N ASP A 46 -5.00 1.57 -20.15
CA ASP A 46 -4.99 0.42 -21.05
C ASP A 46 -5.71 -0.81 -20.48
N ASP A 47 -6.20 -0.75 -19.24
CA ASP A 47 -6.94 -1.84 -18.62
C ASP A 47 -8.33 -2.00 -19.23
N ASP A 48 -8.76 -3.22 -19.51
CA ASP A 48 -10.12 -3.55 -19.93
C ASP A 48 -10.95 -4.08 -18.74
N PRO A 49 -11.82 -3.27 -18.13
CA PRO A 49 -12.59 -3.69 -16.95
C PRO A 49 -13.49 -4.91 -17.19
N ARG A 50 -13.78 -5.26 -18.44
CA ARG A 50 -14.57 -6.45 -18.79
C ARG A 50 -13.86 -7.74 -18.43
N LEU A 51 -12.52 -7.71 -18.38
CA LEU A 51 -11.72 -8.88 -18.02
C LEU A 51 -11.83 -9.25 -16.53
N LEU A 52 -12.33 -8.35 -15.65
CA LEU A 52 -12.68 -8.71 -14.26
C LEU A 52 -13.66 -9.88 -14.18
N ARG A 53 -14.56 -10.00 -15.15
CA ARG A 53 -15.52 -11.12 -15.22
C ARG A 53 -14.90 -12.43 -15.69
N GLN A 54 -13.62 -12.41 -16.06
CA GLN A 54 -12.84 -13.55 -16.57
C GLN A 54 -11.64 -13.82 -15.63
N ASP A 55 -11.81 -13.51 -14.33
CA ASP A 55 -10.76 -13.65 -13.31
C ASP A 55 -9.52 -12.79 -13.56
N GLY A 56 -9.65 -11.73 -14.35
CA GLY A 56 -8.60 -10.72 -14.53
C GLY A 56 -8.35 -9.96 -13.24
N ILE A 57 -7.09 -9.75 -12.90
CA ILE A 57 -6.67 -8.94 -11.74
C ILE A 57 -6.07 -7.64 -12.29
N PHE A 58 -6.51 -6.51 -11.73
CA PHE A 58 -6.01 -5.18 -12.07
C PHE A 58 -5.50 -4.48 -10.84
N GLY A 59 -4.42 -3.74 -10.99
CA GLY A 59 -3.80 -3.01 -9.90
C GLY A 59 -2.40 -2.56 -10.26
N PHE A 60 -1.53 -2.43 -9.27
CA PHE A 60 -0.10 -2.28 -9.52
C PHE A 60 0.58 -3.65 -9.48
N ASP A 61 1.60 -3.78 -10.30
CA ASP A 61 2.44 -4.98 -10.36
C ASP A 61 3.69 -4.75 -9.51
N THR A 62 4.12 -5.78 -8.76
CA THR A 62 5.39 -5.76 -8.04
C THR A 62 6.19 -7.02 -8.29
N ASP A 63 7.50 -6.84 -8.40
CA ASP A 63 8.55 -7.86 -8.46
C ASP A 63 9.55 -7.49 -7.35
N GLY A 64 9.46 -8.15 -6.21
CA GLY A 64 10.22 -7.82 -4.99
C GLY A 64 9.34 -7.57 -3.78
N ALA A 65 8.09 -8.01 -3.83
CA ALA A 65 7.16 -8.00 -2.70
C ALA A 65 7.01 -6.63 -2.01
N THR A 66 7.14 -5.52 -2.77
CA THR A 66 7.09 -4.16 -2.24
C THR A 66 6.11 -3.31 -3.04
N GLY A 67 5.19 -2.65 -2.34
CA GLY A 67 4.36 -1.57 -2.86
C GLY A 67 4.71 -0.24 -2.22
N CYS A 68 4.30 0.87 -2.83
CA CYS A 68 4.43 2.18 -2.21
C CYS A 68 3.30 3.14 -2.60
N PHE A 69 3.13 4.14 -1.73
CA PHE A 69 2.45 5.40 -2.06
C PHE A 69 3.50 6.50 -2.09
N ALA A 70 3.49 7.36 -3.09
CA ALA A 70 4.47 8.42 -3.21
C ALA A 70 3.90 9.67 -3.86
N ASP A 71 4.48 10.82 -3.51
CA ASP A 71 4.28 12.06 -4.24
C ASP A 71 4.93 11.97 -5.63
N ALA A 72 4.11 11.95 -6.67
CA ALA A 72 4.59 11.78 -8.04
C ALA A 72 5.53 12.91 -8.49
N GLY A 73 5.37 14.12 -7.96
CA GLY A 73 6.23 15.27 -8.25
C GLY A 73 7.62 15.20 -7.60
N ALA A 74 7.81 14.30 -6.63
CA ALA A 74 9.06 14.12 -5.90
C ALA A 74 9.62 12.69 -6.03
N TRP A 75 9.19 11.95 -7.05
CA TRP A 75 9.51 10.53 -7.20
C TRP A 75 11.01 10.23 -7.16
N GLU A 76 11.80 10.91 -7.97
CA GLU A 76 13.24 10.64 -8.09
C GLU A 76 14.00 10.78 -6.75
N PRO A 77 13.90 11.92 -6.02
CA PRO A 77 14.60 12.05 -4.75
C PRO A 77 14.05 11.10 -3.66
N LEU A 78 12.75 10.80 -3.69
CA LEU A 78 12.15 9.86 -2.73
C LEU A 78 12.62 8.43 -2.96
N LEU A 79 12.76 8.01 -4.22
CA LEU A 79 13.28 6.70 -4.58
C LEU A 79 14.76 6.57 -4.16
N GLU A 80 15.59 7.58 -4.39
CA GLU A 80 16.99 7.59 -3.95
C GLU A 80 17.10 7.43 -2.42
N LEU A 81 16.28 8.17 -1.66
CA LEU A 81 16.24 8.06 -0.20
C LEU A 81 15.79 6.67 0.24
N PHE A 82 14.80 6.09 -0.43
CA PHE A 82 14.32 4.74 -0.13
C PHE A 82 15.41 3.69 -0.39
N GLU A 83 16.09 3.74 -1.54
CA GLU A 83 17.17 2.83 -1.89
C GLU A 83 18.33 2.92 -0.90
N ARG A 84 18.72 4.12 -0.48
CA ARG A 84 19.74 4.35 0.55
C ARG A 84 19.32 3.81 1.90
N GLY A 85 18.04 3.97 2.28
CA GLY A 85 17.49 3.45 3.53
C GLY A 85 17.45 1.92 3.61
N LEU A 86 17.37 1.23 2.46
CA LEU A 86 17.47 -0.23 2.42
C LEU A 86 18.90 -0.73 2.67
N VAL A 87 19.91 0.11 2.46
CA VAL A 87 21.32 -0.22 2.75
C VAL A 87 21.55 0.00 4.24
N GLN A 88 21.60 -1.08 5.01
CA GLN A 88 21.85 -1.00 6.45
C GLN A 88 23.16 -0.25 6.76
N GLY A 89 23.04 0.80 7.57
CA GLY A 89 24.18 1.54 8.07
C GLY A 89 24.70 2.64 7.13
N ASP A 90 23.90 3.18 6.22
CA ASP A 90 24.26 4.41 5.53
C ASP A 90 24.40 5.56 6.55
N PRO A 91 25.63 6.01 6.87
CA PRO A 91 25.88 7.01 7.92
C PRO A 91 25.43 8.42 7.51
N ASP A 92 25.18 8.63 6.22
CA ASP A 92 24.81 9.93 5.63
C ASP A 92 23.29 10.07 5.48
N LEU A 93 22.52 9.02 5.84
CA LEU A 93 21.07 9.08 5.79
C LEU A 93 20.55 9.84 7.02
N ASP A 94 19.87 10.94 6.77
CA ASP A 94 19.27 11.74 7.84
C ASP A 94 18.07 11.01 8.46
N PRO A 95 18.03 10.82 9.78
CA PRO A 95 16.91 10.17 10.46
C PRO A 95 15.54 10.85 10.23
N ASP A 96 15.53 12.14 9.88
CA ASP A 96 14.29 12.84 9.56
C ASP A 96 13.81 12.60 8.12
N GLU A 97 14.67 12.05 7.25
CA GLU A 97 14.35 11.72 5.86
C GLU A 97 13.98 10.26 5.65
N TYR A 98 14.29 9.40 6.63
CA TYR A 98 14.00 7.98 6.59
C TYR A 98 13.51 7.49 7.94
N GLU A 99 12.36 6.86 7.97
CA GLU A 99 11.76 6.27 9.17
C GLU A 99 11.32 4.84 8.89
N ASP A 100 11.85 3.90 9.67
CA ASP A 100 11.35 2.53 9.74
C ASP A 100 10.25 2.47 10.80
N ILE A 101 9.00 2.57 10.35
CA ILE A 101 7.83 2.64 11.22
C ILE A 101 7.53 1.26 11.82
N ASN A 102 7.82 0.21 11.06
CA ASN A 102 7.59 -1.16 11.50
C ASN A 102 8.37 -2.13 10.62
N HIS A 103 9.42 -2.70 11.17
CA HIS A 103 10.26 -3.67 10.48
C HIS A 103 10.20 -5.02 11.17
N ASN A 104 9.66 -6.00 10.46
CA ASN A 104 9.89 -7.40 10.75
C ASN A 104 9.97 -8.17 9.42
N ASP A 105 10.46 -9.40 9.45
CA ASP A 105 10.86 -10.17 8.27
C ASP A 105 9.78 -10.34 7.18
N SER A 106 8.52 -10.09 7.49
CA SER A 106 7.39 -10.25 6.54
C SER A 106 6.52 -9.00 6.42
N MET A 107 6.78 -7.98 7.23
CA MET A 107 5.98 -6.75 7.22
C MET A 107 6.88 -5.57 7.53
N TYR A 108 6.93 -4.63 6.64
CA TYR A 108 7.57 -3.35 6.89
C TYR A 108 6.66 -2.21 6.44
N LEU A 109 6.87 -1.09 7.05
CA LEU A 109 6.34 0.20 6.65
C LEU A 109 7.48 1.20 6.78
N LEU A 110 8.02 1.63 5.66
CA LEU A 110 9.17 2.54 5.59
C LEU A 110 8.69 3.86 5.01
N ARG A 111 9.08 4.96 5.63
CA ARG A 111 8.77 6.30 5.14
C ARG A 111 10.05 7.00 4.74
N THR A 112 10.04 7.63 3.57
CA THR A 112 11.06 8.60 3.19
C THR A 112 10.42 9.96 2.94
N ARG A 113 11.17 11.02 3.25
CA ARG A 113 10.72 12.39 3.08
C ARG A 113 11.83 13.22 2.45
N ASP A 114 11.57 13.80 1.30
CA ASP A 114 12.46 14.78 0.70
C ASP A 114 12.22 16.17 1.30
N ARG A 115 13.19 16.69 2.03
CA ARG A 115 13.10 18.01 2.67
C ARG A 115 13.01 19.17 1.70
N THR A 116 13.49 18.98 0.47
CA THR A 116 13.52 20.05 -0.54
C THR A 116 12.12 20.28 -1.11
N SER A 117 11.44 19.21 -1.48
CA SER A 117 10.08 19.27 -2.06
C SER A 117 8.98 19.16 -1.00
N GLY A 118 9.30 18.59 0.17
CA GLY A 118 8.34 18.19 1.18
C GLY A 118 7.53 16.94 0.80
N GLY A 119 7.91 16.27 -0.30
CA GLY A 119 7.28 15.04 -0.76
C GLY A 119 7.54 13.86 0.17
N GLU A 120 6.63 12.91 0.18
CA GLU A 120 6.72 11.68 0.97
C GLU A 120 6.52 10.43 0.12
N LEU A 121 7.25 9.37 0.47
CA LEU A 121 7.02 8.01 0.00
C LEU A 121 6.84 7.10 1.21
N VAL A 122 5.81 6.25 1.18
CA VAL A 122 5.59 5.19 2.17
C VAL A 122 5.59 3.86 1.44
N ALA A 123 6.62 3.05 1.70
CA ALA A 123 6.76 1.70 1.17
C ALA A 123 6.22 0.69 2.17
N PHE A 124 5.62 -0.38 1.67
CA PHE A 124 5.04 -1.45 2.47
C PHE A 124 5.29 -2.82 1.83
N ALA A 125 5.39 -3.85 2.68
CA ALA A 125 5.49 -5.23 2.21
C ALA A 125 4.17 -5.70 1.60
N THR A 126 4.29 -6.47 0.51
CA THR A 126 3.21 -7.30 -0.03
C THR A 126 3.45 -8.77 0.32
N THR A 127 2.49 -9.65 0.05
CA THR A 127 2.62 -11.11 0.33
C THR A 127 3.52 -11.84 -0.67
N GLY A 128 4.09 -11.14 -1.64
CA GLY A 128 4.96 -11.67 -2.69
C GLY A 128 4.87 -10.85 -3.96
N ASP A 129 5.45 -11.38 -5.03
CA ASP A 129 5.32 -10.79 -6.35
C ASP A 129 3.91 -11.01 -6.90
N GLY A 130 3.41 -10.05 -7.65
CA GLY A 130 2.09 -10.15 -8.24
C GLY A 130 1.42 -8.81 -8.51
N THR A 131 0.13 -8.88 -8.84
CA THR A 131 -0.72 -7.72 -9.10
C THR A 131 -1.68 -7.50 -7.93
N TYR A 132 -1.66 -6.31 -7.38
CA TYR A 132 -2.42 -5.94 -6.19
C TYR A 132 -3.49 -4.89 -6.51
N PRO A 133 -4.78 -5.18 -6.24
CA PRO A 133 -5.87 -4.25 -6.51
C PRO A 133 -5.76 -2.96 -5.70
N VAL A 134 -6.01 -1.85 -6.38
CA VAL A 134 -6.03 -0.51 -5.80
C VAL A 134 -7.45 0.05 -5.84
N TRP A 135 -7.90 0.58 -4.71
CA TRP A 135 -9.23 1.18 -4.57
C TRP A 135 -9.12 2.66 -4.20
N VAL A 136 -9.86 3.49 -4.91
CA VAL A 136 -9.92 4.93 -4.68
C VAL A 136 -11.23 5.29 -4.02
N GLY A 137 -11.13 5.87 -2.83
CA GLY A 137 -12.25 6.43 -2.07
C GLY A 137 -12.54 7.87 -2.49
N ARG A 138 -13.81 8.17 -2.73
CA ARG A 138 -14.27 9.52 -3.10
C ARG A 138 -15.34 10.01 -2.16
N SER A 139 -15.27 11.31 -1.83
CA SER A 139 -16.28 12.03 -1.06
C SER A 139 -17.57 12.21 -1.86
N GLU A 140 -18.59 12.79 -1.23
CA GLU A 140 -19.84 13.22 -1.90
C GLU A 140 -19.56 14.23 -3.02
N ALA A 141 -18.57 15.09 -2.86
CA ALA A 141 -18.14 16.05 -3.89
C ALA A 141 -17.33 15.40 -5.03
N GLY A 142 -17.03 14.09 -4.94
CA GLY A 142 -16.25 13.37 -5.93
C GLY A 142 -14.73 13.49 -5.77
N GLU A 143 -14.27 14.19 -4.73
CA GLU A 143 -12.85 14.37 -4.44
C GLU A 143 -12.24 13.07 -3.91
N VAL A 144 -10.97 12.79 -4.24
CA VAL A 144 -10.24 11.66 -3.69
C VAL A 144 -9.93 11.94 -2.22
N VAL A 145 -10.38 11.06 -1.34
CA VAL A 145 -10.19 11.18 0.12
C VAL A 145 -9.33 10.06 0.71
N GLY A 146 -9.11 8.99 -0.06
CA GLY A 146 -8.24 7.91 0.36
C GLY A 146 -7.98 6.90 -0.74
N VAL A 147 -6.91 6.13 -0.57
CA VAL A 147 -6.54 5.04 -1.46
C VAL A 147 -6.25 3.80 -0.60
N VAL A 148 -6.74 2.65 -1.03
CA VAL A 148 -6.50 1.36 -0.38
C VAL A 148 -5.86 0.42 -1.39
N VAL A 149 -4.78 -0.22 -0.99
CA VAL A 149 -4.20 -1.37 -1.68
C VAL A 149 -4.59 -2.63 -0.91
N LEU A 150 -5.19 -3.59 -1.59
CA LEU A 150 -5.47 -4.91 -1.02
C LEU A 150 -4.27 -5.81 -1.28
N VAL A 151 -3.56 -6.19 -0.22
CA VAL A 151 -2.37 -7.05 -0.29
C VAL A 151 -2.77 -8.52 -0.24
N GLU A 152 -3.86 -8.85 0.46
CA GLU A 152 -4.47 -10.17 0.49
C GLU A 152 -5.99 -10.06 0.59
N ARG A 153 -6.72 -11.14 0.28
CA ARG A 153 -8.19 -11.24 0.17
C ARG A 153 -8.94 -10.51 1.29
N MET A 154 -9.32 -9.23 1.09
CA MET A 154 -10.02 -8.48 2.14
C MET A 154 -11.09 -7.52 1.63
N LEU A 155 -12.15 -8.11 1.14
CA LEU A 155 -13.43 -7.41 1.00
C LEU A 155 -14.03 -7.03 2.38
N GLU A 156 -13.61 -7.72 3.45
CA GLU A 156 -14.19 -7.61 4.80
C GLU A 156 -13.67 -6.42 5.62
N LEU A 157 -12.55 -5.80 5.24
CA LEU A 157 -12.01 -4.61 5.94
C LEU A 157 -12.43 -3.27 5.36
N LEU A 158 -13.09 -3.27 4.21
CA LEU A 158 -13.76 -2.06 3.75
C LEU A 158 -15.07 -1.94 4.53
N PRO A 159 -15.38 -0.80 5.15
CA PRO A 159 -16.63 -0.65 5.89
C PRO A 159 -17.81 -1.00 4.98
N GLU A 160 -18.75 -1.81 5.49
CA GLU A 160 -19.91 -2.34 4.75
C GLU A 160 -20.75 -1.27 4.02
N SER A 161 -20.57 0.00 4.36
CA SER A 161 -21.31 1.13 3.84
C SER A 161 -20.90 1.64 2.45
N GLY A 162 -20.03 0.97 1.71
CA GLY A 162 -19.51 1.53 0.45
C GLY A 162 -19.25 0.57 -0.71
N LEU A 163 -19.30 -0.72 -0.50
CA LEU A 163 -19.08 -1.69 -1.58
C LEU A 163 -20.37 -1.93 -2.37
N THR A 164 -20.75 -0.98 -3.20
CA THR A 164 -21.69 -1.30 -4.28
C THR A 164 -20.87 -1.92 -5.41
N ALA A 165 -20.92 -3.25 -5.52
CA ALA A 165 -20.53 -3.93 -6.74
C ALA A 165 -21.43 -3.37 -7.86
N VAL A 166 -20.87 -2.55 -8.72
CA VAL A 166 -21.57 -2.12 -9.95
C VAL A 166 -21.55 -3.34 -10.87
N ALA A 167 -22.71 -3.98 -10.97
CA ALA A 167 -22.96 -5.05 -11.91
C ALA A 167 -22.90 -4.55 -13.37
#